data_3d2b0a62cf8653c53ae4bc8e337a94c0
#
_entry.id   3d2b0a62cf8653c53ae4bc8e337a94c0
#
_cell.length_a   1.000
_cell.length_b   1.000
_cell.length_c   1.000
_cell.angle_alpha   90.00
_cell.angle_beta   90.00
_cell.angle_gamma   90.00
#
_symmetry.space_group_name_H-M   'P 1'
#
loop_
_entity.id
_entity.type
_entity.pdbx_description
1 polymer ?
#
loop_
_entity_poly.entity_id
_entity_poly.type
_entity_poly.pdbx_seq_one_letter_code
_entity_poly.pdbx_strand_id
1 'polypeptide(L)'
;MSLSKRRIKIERTEYLANGLTPEQAKKNRIRWLKIFDLCSSVIAAMVIIFIIFTFLCRPTSVVGESMVPTLQNGDWLITTRQSEYKYGDIVVITQPNVHNEPLIKRVIATEGQSIDINFTSGQVFVNGKELNEPYIKELTHNSSDVTFPVEVPEGCVFVMGDNRNHSSDSRDSGVGFIDTRYILGKAKIRVLPFGNFSIYNNFTEGDK
;
A
#
# COMPACT_ATOMS: atom_id res chain seq x y z
N MET A 1 -49.65 -34.26 20.87
CA MET A 1 -49.63 -32.84 21.29
C MET A 1 -48.61 -32.12 20.40
N SER A 2 -49.11 -31.20 19.54
CA SER A 2 -48.28 -30.54 18.49
C SER A 2 -47.10 -29.78 19.11
N LEU A 3 -45.92 -29.82 18.42
CA LEU A 3 -44.68 -29.10 18.77
C LEU A 3 -44.94 -27.60 19.04
N SER A 4 -45.89 -27.00 18.36
CA SER A 4 -46.37 -25.63 18.55
C SER A 4 -46.93 -25.40 19.96
N LYS A 5 -47.77 -26.31 20.48
CA LYS A 5 -48.37 -26.20 21.82
C LYS A 5 -47.33 -26.39 22.94
N ARG A 6 -46.28 -27.20 22.74
CA ARG A 6 -45.16 -27.33 23.67
C ARG A 6 -44.31 -26.04 23.73
N ARG A 7 -44.05 -25.44 22.60
CA ARG A 7 -43.25 -24.18 22.52
C ARG A 7 -43.96 -23.04 23.23
N ILE A 8 -45.24 -22.86 23.02
CA ILE A 8 -46.07 -21.83 23.67
C ILE A 8 -46.13 -22.06 25.20
N LYS A 9 -46.17 -23.32 25.64
CA LYS A 9 -46.21 -23.62 27.07
C LYS A 9 -44.89 -23.36 27.78
N ILE A 10 -43.75 -23.61 27.13
CA ILE A 10 -42.43 -23.34 27.65
C ILE A 10 -42.22 -21.80 27.75
N GLU A 11 -42.52 -21.04 26.71
CA GLU A 11 -42.45 -19.58 26.75
C GLU A 11 -43.31 -18.99 27.89
N ARG A 12 -44.54 -19.53 28.10
CA ARG A 12 -45.45 -19.01 29.16
C ARG A 12 -44.92 -19.30 30.59
N THR A 13 -44.28 -20.44 30.80
CA THR A 13 -43.65 -20.76 32.11
C THR A 13 -42.43 -19.91 32.38
N GLU A 14 -41.65 -19.56 31.40
CA GLU A 14 -40.47 -18.73 31.51
C GLU A 14 -40.81 -17.26 31.84
N TYR A 15 -41.89 -16.70 31.28
CA TYR A 15 -42.38 -15.36 31.61
C TYR A 15 -42.88 -15.27 33.06
N LEU A 16 -43.60 -16.30 33.54
CA LEU A 16 -44.15 -16.34 34.90
C LEU A 16 -43.06 -16.49 35.95
N ALA A 17 -41.96 -17.22 35.64
CA ALA A 17 -40.80 -17.38 36.54
C ALA A 17 -40.05 -16.07 36.75
N ASN A 18 -40.07 -15.16 35.80
CA ASN A 18 -39.35 -13.87 35.83
C ASN A 18 -40.28 -12.69 36.25
N GLY A 19 -41.51 -12.94 36.64
CA GLY A 19 -42.46 -11.90 37.05
C GLY A 19 -42.86 -10.89 35.96
N LEU A 20 -42.65 -11.24 34.67
CA LEU A 20 -42.91 -10.39 33.52
C LEU A 20 -44.35 -10.59 32.96
N THR A 21 -45.01 -9.48 32.63
CA THR A 21 -46.24 -9.59 31.86
C THR A 21 -45.99 -10.02 30.40
N PRO A 22 -46.91 -10.68 29.70
CA PRO A 22 -46.73 -11.08 28.31
C PRO A 22 -46.34 -9.94 27.38
N GLU A 23 -46.82 -8.75 27.67
CA GLU A 23 -46.55 -7.54 26.88
C GLU A 23 -45.12 -7.03 27.12
N GLN A 24 -44.64 -7.09 28.37
CA GLN A 24 -43.27 -6.75 28.72
C GLN A 24 -42.28 -7.76 28.11
N ALA A 25 -42.59 -9.05 28.12
CA ALA A 25 -41.77 -10.08 27.50
C ALA A 25 -41.68 -9.87 25.98
N LYS A 26 -42.78 -9.56 25.30
CA LYS A 26 -42.80 -9.22 23.87
C LYS A 26 -41.94 -7.97 23.59
N LYS A 27 -42.05 -6.93 24.37
CA LYS A 27 -41.26 -5.70 24.26
C LYS A 27 -39.77 -5.97 24.45
N ASN A 28 -39.40 -6.76 25.47
CA ASN A 28 -38.03 -7.16 25.72
C ASN A 28 -37.46 -8.00 24.58
N ARG A 29 -38.20 -8.95 24.06
CA ARG A 29 -37.80 -9.77 22.91
C ARG A 29 -37.53 -8.92 21.67
N ILE A 30 -38.42 -7.97 21.33
CA ILE A 30 -38.20 -7.04 20.23
C ILE A 30 -36.94 -6.18 20.46
N ARG A 31 -36.72 -5.74 21.69
CA ARG A 31 -35.53 -4.96 22.06
C ARG A 31 -34.26 -5.79 21.88
N TRP A 32 -34.24 -7.01 22.36
CA TRP A 32 -33.11 -7.94 22.19
C TRP A 32 -32.83 -8.29 20.73
N LEU A 33 -33.88 -8.52 19.92
CA LEU A 33 -33.71 -8.72 18.48
C LEU A 33 -33.08 -7.52 17.80
N LYS A 34 -33.52 -6.30 18.12
CA LYS A 34 -32.92 -5.09 17.57
C LYS A 34 -31.46 -4.91 17.99
N ILE A 35 -31.13 -5.21 19.25
CA ILE A 35 -29.75 -5.18 19.74
C ILE A 35 -28.91 -6.23 18.99
N PHE A 36 -29.42 -7.44 18.83
CA PHE A 36 -28.72 -8.50 18.11
C PHE A 36 -28.46 -8.12 16.64
N ASP A 37 -29.48 -7.58 15.96
CA ASP A 37 -29.34 -7.09 14.58
C ASP A 37 -28.30 -5.98 14.46
N LEU A 38 -28.30 -5.04 15.41
CA LEU A 38 -27.30 -3.97 15.46
C LEU A 38 -25.88 -4.54 15.69
N CYS A 39 -25.71 -5.43 16.66
CA CYS A 39 -24.40 -6.05 16.94
C CYS A 39 -23.93 -6.87 15.74
N SER A 40 -24.81 -7.64 15.11
CA SER A 40 -24.52 -8.42 13.91
C SER A 40 -24.04 -7.53 12.75
N SER A 41 -24.74 -6.38 12.54
CA SER A 41 -24.34 -5.42 11.49
C SER A 41 -22.99 -4.79 11.77
N VAL A 42 -22.70 -4.45 13.03
CA VAL A 42 -21.39 -3.89 13.42
C VAL A 42 -20.28 -4.92 13.23
N ILE A 43 -20.50 -6.18 13.63
CA ILE A 43 -19.53 -7.25 13.43
C ILE A 43 -19.29 -7.47 11.92
N ALA A 44 -20.35 -7.52 11.12
CA ALA A 44 -20.21 -7.67 9.66
C ALA A 44 -19.40 -6.52 9.05
N ALA A 45 -19.66 -5.27 9.46
CA ALA A 45 -18.91 -4.11 9.01
C ALA A 45 -17.42 -4.20 9.40
N MET A 46 -17.12 -4.60 10.64
CA MET A 46 -15.72 -4.79 11.09
C MET A 46 -15.00 -5.88 10.30
N VAL A 47 -15.68 -7.00 10.01
CA VAL A 47 -15.12 -8.08 9.18
C VAL A 47 -14.82 -7.58 7.76
N ILE A 48 -15.73 -6.82 7.15
CA ILE A 48 -15.52 -6.25 5.82
C ILE A 48 -14.33 -5.30 5.81
N ILE A 49 -14.25 -4.39 6.79
CA ILE A 49 -13.12 -3.45 6.95
C ILE A 49 -11.82 -4.23 7.12
N PHE A 50 -11.80 -5.26 7.97
CA PHE A 50 -10.64 -6.11 8.17
C PHE A 50 -10.16 -6.77 6.88
N ILE A 51 -11.10 -7.31 6.08
CA ILE A 51 -10.80 -7.92 4.78
C ILE A 51 -10.19 -6.88 3.83
N ILE A 52 -10.78 -5.67 3.73
CA ILE A 52 -10.27 -4.60 2.88
C ILE A 52 -8.83 -4.25 3.26
N PHE A 53 -8.55 -3.98 4.54
CA PHE A 53 -7.21 -3.61 4.99
C PHE A 53 -6.19 -4.75 4.89
N THR A 54 -6.64 -6.01 5.01
CA THR A 54 -5.73 -7.16 4.92
C THR A 54 -5.35 -7.49 3.47
N PHE A 55 -6.29 -7.37 2.53
CA PHE A 55 -6.09 -7.87 1.17
C PHE A 55 -5.93 -6.76 0.11
N LEU A 56 -6.58 -5.61 0.28
CA LEU A 56 -6.57 -4.55 -0.73
C LEU A 56 -5.62 -3.40 -0.42
N CYS A 57 -5.54 -2.99 0.86
CA CYS A 57 -4.86 -1.76 1.25
C CYS A 57 -3.86 -2.06 2.38
N ARG A 58 -2.58 -1.75 2.14
CA ARG A 58 -1.54 -1.92 3.15
C ARG A 58 -1.00 -0.55 3.56
N PRO A 59 -1.23 -0.13 4.82
CA PRO A 59 -0.62 1.08 5.33
C PRO A 59 0.89 0.87 5.49
N THR A 60 1.69 1.81 5.02
CA THR A 60 3.16 1.78 5.09
C THR A 60 3.65 3.15 5.51
N SER A 61 4.51 3.22 6.53
CA SER A 61 5.16 4.46 6.94
C SER A 61 6.45 4.69 6.16
N VAL A 62 6.73 5.94 5.82
CA VAL A 62 7.97 6.36 5.18
C VAL A 62 9.02 6.63 6.25
N VAL A 63 10.17 5.97 6.12
CA VAL A 63 11.34 6.19 6.98
C VAL A 63 12.49 6.66 6.12
N GLY A 64 13.18 7.74 6.57
CA GLY A 64 14.31 8.32 5.86
C GLY A 64 13.93 9.39 4.83
N GLU A 65 14.91 9.86 4.09
CA GLU A 65 14.84 11.05 3.22
C GLU A 65 15.09 10.73 1.74
N SER A 66 15.25 9.45 1.37
CA SER A 66 15.61 9.05 0.01
C SER A 66 14.56 9.41 -1.05
N MET A 67 13.33 9.71 -0.64
CA MET A 67 12.21 10.06 -1.53
C MET A 67 11.81 11.55 -1.47
N VAL A 68 12.60 12.38 -0.77
CA VAL A 68 12.42 13.84 -0.76
C VAL A 68 12.71 14.41 -2.17
N PRO A 69 11.88 15.33 -2.71
CA PRO A 69 10.79 16.08 -2.07
C PRO A 69 9.42 15.39 -2.11
N THR A 70 9.27 14.28 -2.84
CA THR A 70 7.97 13.63 -3.07
C THR A 70 7.36 13.07 -1.79
N LEU A 71 8.16 12.35 -1.01
CA LEU A 71 7.78 11.79 0.29
C LEU A 71 8.74 12.28 1.36
N GLN A 72 8.21 12.51 2.55
CA GLN A 72 8.98 12.91 3.71
C GLN A 72 8.95 11.85 4.80
N ASN A 73 9.96 11.89 5.66
CA ASN A 73 10.01 11.02 6.82
C ASN A 73 8.77 11.21 7.69
N GLY A 74 8.10 10.12 8.06
CA GLY A 74 6.86 10.12 8.84
C GLY A 74 5.58 10.16 8.01
N ASP A 75 5.65 10.27 6.69
CA ASP A 75 4.48 10.13 5.82
C ASP A 75 3.87 8.71 5.95
N TRP A 76 2.55 8.62 5.85
CA TRP A 76 1.84 7.34 5.80
C TRP A 76 1.17 7.16 4.45
N LEU A 77 1.46 6.03 3.83
CA LEU A 77 0.99 5.67 2.49
C LEU A 77 0.01 4.52 2.56
N ILE A 78 -0.98 4.54 1.68
CA ILE A 78 -1.76 3.36 1.34
C ILE A 78 -1.16 2.76 0.07
N THR A 79 -0.72 1.52 0.18
CA THR A 79 -0.16 0.76 -0.94
C THR A 79 -1.10 -0.34 -1.37
N THR A 80 -1.11 -0.62 -2.68
CA THR A 80 -1.89 -1.71 -3.28
C THR A 80 -0.99 -2.56 -4.16
N ARG A 81 -1.18 -3.89 -4.11
CA ARG A 81 -0.46 -4.79 -5.00
C ARG A 81 -0.94 -4.60 -6.44
N GLN A 82 -0.01 -4.64 -7.38
CA GLN A 82 -0.26 -4.56 -8.82
C GLN A 82 0.27 -5.82 -9.50
N SER A 83 -0.28 -6.17 -10.66
CA SER A 83 0.26 -7.20 -11.54
C SER A 83 1.46 -6.73 -12.34
N GLU A 84 1.51 -5.43 -12.65
CA GLU A 84 2.54 -4.79 -13.45
C GLU A 84 2.95 -3.46 -12.82
N TYR A 85 4.23 -3.15 -12.93
CA TYR A 85 4.80 -1.88 -12.50
C TYR A 85 5.33 -1.11 -13.72
N LYS A 86 5.23 0.22 -13.67
CA LYS A 86 5.58 1.12 -14.79
C LYS A 86 6.49 2.23 -14.30
N TYR A 87 7.17 2.88 -15.26
CA TYR A 87 7.90 4.11 -14.99
C TYR A 87 7.08 5.10 -14.15
N GLY A 88 7.72 5.68 -13.16
CA GLY A 88 7.12 6.65 -12.25
C GLY A 88 6.38 6.06 -11.05
N ASP A 89 6.14 4.74 -11.00
CA ASP A 89 5.50 4.11 -9.86
C ASP A 89 6.38 4.18 -8.61
N ILE A 90 5.82 4.65 -7.49
CA ILE A 90 6.48 4.57 -6.20
C ILE A 90 6.13 3.23 -5.58
N VAL A 91 7.13 2.42 -5.27
CA VAL A 91 6.96 1.04 -4.81
C VAL A 91 7.60 0.81 -3.45
N VAL A 92 6.96 -0.04 -2.65
CA VAL A 92 7.49 -0.55 -1.39
C VAL A 92 8.10 -1.93 -1.65
N ILE A 93 9.37 -2.07 -1.32
CA ILE A 93 10.20 -3.22 -1.65
C ILE A 93 10.58 -3.93 -0.36
N THR A 94 10.42 -5.26 -0.35
CA THR A 94 10.79 -6.14 0.77
C THR A 94 11.92 -7.12 0.40
N GLN A 95 12.54 -6.92 -0.77
CA GLN A 95 13.69 -7.75 -1.18
C GLN A 95 14.81 -7.62 -0.14
N PRO A 96 15.44 -8.73 0.28
CA PRO A 96 16.63 -8.68 1.10
C PRO A 96 17.69 -7.79 0.47
N ASN A 97 18.23 -6.87 1.22
CA ASN A 97 19.24 -5.90 0.80
C ASN A 97 20.25 -5.70 1.93
N VAL A 98 21.31 -4.95 1.65
CA VAL A 98 22.39 -4.69 2.62
C VAL A 98 21.91 -4.02 3.92
N HIS A 99 20.76 -3.34 3.88
CA HIS A 99 20.21 -2.66 5.04
C HIS A 99 19.26 -3.55 5.87
N ASN A 100 18.84 -4.70 5.34
CA ASN A 100 17.84 -5.59 5.94
C ASN A 100 16.50 -4.91 6.28
N GLU A 101 16.15 -3.85 5.55
CA GLU A 101 14.97 -3.03 5.77
C GLU A 101 14.16 -2.89 4.48
N PRO A 102 12.83 -2.74 4.57
CA PRO A 102 12.01 -2.38 3.42
C PRO A 102 12.43 -1.03 2.85
N LEU A 103 12.46 -0.92 1.52
CA LEU A 103 12.80 0.30 0.81
C LEU A 103 11.58 0.88 0.11
N ILE A 104 11.51 2.21 0.03
CA ILE A 104 10.53 2.92 -0.80
C ILE A 104 11.33 3.64 -1.88
N LYS A 105 11.05 3.32 -3.15
CA LYS A 105 11.77 3.87 -4.31
C LYS A 105 10.81 4.08 -5.48
N ARG A 106 11.28 4.80 -6.48
CA ARG A 106 10.58 5.01 -7.75
C ARG A 106 11.09 4.07 -8.82
N VAL A 107 10.19 3.45 -9.57
CA VAL A 107 10.52 2.66 -10.76
C VAL A 107 10.99 3.61 -11.87
N ILE A 108 12.19 3.37 -12.37
CA ILE A 108 12.81 4.16 -13.45
C ILE A 108 12.80 3.39 -14.75
N ALA A 109 13.04 2.07 -14.70
CA ALA A 109 12.92 1.20 -15.86
C ALA A 109 12.37 -0.16 -15.47
N THR A 110 11.79 -0.83 -16.46
CA THR A 110 11.21 -2.17 -16.36
C THR A 110 11.99 -3.16 -17.23
N GLU A 111 11.67 -4.43 -17.13
CA GLU A 111 12.33 -5.51 -17.88
C GLU A 111 12.56 -5.17 -19.36
N GLY A 112 13.73 -5.58 -19.87
CA GLY A 112 14.15 -5.37 -21.26
C GLY A 112 14.53 -3.94 -21.62
N GLN A 113 14.42 -2.98 -20.69
CA GLN A 113 14.85 -1.61 -20.91
C GLN A 113 16.32 -1.43 -20.53
N SER A 114 17.04 -0.65 -21.35
CA SER A 114 18.40 -0.21 -21.04
C SER A 114 18.40 1.09 -20.29
N ILE A 115 19.17 1.16 -19.22
CA ILE A 115 19.41 2.39 -18.44
C ILE A 115 20.84 2.86 -18.63
N ASP A 116 21.02 4.16 -18.81
CA ASP A 116 22.31 4.83 -18.77
C ASP A 116 22.21 6.10 -17.94
N ILE A 117 23.30 6.44 -17.24
CA ILE A 117 23.38 7.60 -16.36
C ILE A 117 24.66 8.38 -16.65
N ASN A 118 24.50 9.63 -17.06
CA ASN A 118 25.64 10.54 -17.17
C ASN A 118 25.82 11.30 -15.85
N PHE A 119 26.68 10.81 -15.00
CA PHE A 119 26.94 11.42 -13.68
C PHE A 119 27.57 12.80 -13.74
N THR A 120 28.18 13.19 -14.88
CA THR A 120 28.73 14.54 -15.07
C THR A 120 27.62 15.56 -15.30
N SER A 121 26.67 15.26 -16.18
CA SER A 121 25.51 16.11 -16.43
C SER A 121 24.37 15.86 -15.45
N GLY A 122 24.35 14.68 -14.80
CA GLY A 122 23.33 14.24 -13.87
C GLY A 122 22.05 13.73 -14.53
N GLN A 123 22.09 13.48 -15.84
CA GLN A 123 20.93 13.04 -16.65
C GLN A 123 20.81 11.52 -16.65
N VAL A 124 19.57 11.03 -16.65
CA VAL A 124 19.21 9.61 -16.73
C VAL A 124 18.57 9.33 -18.08
N PHE A 125 18.96 8.25 -18.73
CA PHE A 125 18.46 7.82 -20.02
C PHE A 125 17.86 6.43 -19.92
N VAL A 126 16.71 6.21 -20.56
CA VAL A 126 16.10 4.89 -20.71
C VAL A 126 15.92 4.63 -22.21
N ASN A 127 16.46 3.51 -22.69
CA ASN A 127 16.51 3.16 -24.13
C ASN A 127 17.09 4.30 -24.99
N GLY A 128 18.11 5.00 -24.45
CA GLY A 128 18.77 6.11 -25.14
C GLY A 128 17.99 7.44 -25.14
N LYS A 129 16.81 7.49 -24.53
CA LYS A 129 16.00 8.71 -24.41
C LYS A 129 16.17 9.30 -23.02
N GLU A 130 16.49 10.60 -22.95
CA GLU A 130 16.58 11.34 -21.69
C GLU A 130 15.22 11.39 -20.99
N LEU A 131 15.22 11.10 -19.68
CA LEU A 131 14.03 11.19 -18.85
C LEU A 131 13.77 12.63 -18.41
N ASN A 132 12.50 13.03 -18.49
CA ASN A 132 12.03 14.24 -17.82
C ASN A 132 11.62 13.88 -16.37
N GLU A 133 12.36 14.41 -15.38
CA GLU A 133 12.25 14.01 -13.98
C GLU A 133 11.89 15.19 -13.05
N PRO A 134 10.69 15.78 -13.18
CA PRO A 134 10.31 16.97 -12.39
C PRO A 134 10.15 16.67 -10.89
N TYR A 135 10.20 15.41 -10.49
CA TYR A 135 10.01 14.93 -9.12
C TYR A 135 11.32 14.82 -8.33
N ILE A 136 12.48 14.90 -8.97
CA ILE A 136 13.76 14.75 -8.29
C ILE A 136 14.14 16.03 -7.51
N LYS A 137 14.85 15.84 -6.42
CA LYS A 137 15.39 16.95 -5.62
C LYS A 137 16.51 17.69 -6.35
N GLU A 138 17.35 16.92 -7.02
CA GLU A 138 18.56 17.39 -7.71
C GLU A 138 19.00 16.37 -8.76
N LEU A 139 19.81 16.77 -9.72
CA LEU A 139 20.35 15.89 -10.75
C LEU A 139 21.24 14.79 -10.17
N THR A 140 21.37 13.68 -10.89
CA THR A 140 22.02 12.44 -10.43
C THR A 140 23.53 12.52 -10.61
N HIS A 141 24.25 13.02 -9.63
CA HIS A 141 25.72 13.14 -9.68
C HIS A 141 26.44 12.04 -8.88
N ASN A 142 25.76 11.44 -7.89
CA ASN A 142 26.34 10.37 -7.09
C ASN A 142 26.24 9.04 -7.83
N SER A 143 27.39 8.53 -8.29
CA SER A 143 27.51 7.16 -8.76
C SER A 143 27.66 6.23 -7.56
N SER A 144 27.16 5.01 -7.65
CA SER A 144 27.54 3.95 -6.73
C SER A 144 28.54 3.01 -7.43
N ASP A 145 28.43 1.71 -7.22
CA ASP A 145 29.39 0.71 -7.73
C ASP A 145 28.92 0.01 -9.02
N VAL A 146 27.69 0.27 -9.47
CA VAL A 146 27.16 -0.26 -10.73
C VAL A 146 27.70 0.55 -11.92
N THR A 147 28.18 -0.16 -12.94
CA THR A 147 28.67 0.43 -14.20
C THR A 147 27.53 0.51 -15.22
N PHE A 148 27.36 1.66 -15.87
CA PHE A 148 26.32 1.90 -16.87
C PHE A 148 26.92 1.92 -18.30
N PRO A 149 26.11 1.60 -19.36
CA PRO A 149 24.69 1.24 -19.30
C PRO A 149 24.44 -0.19 -18.78
N VAL A 150 23.24 -0.43 -18.24
CA VAL A 150 22.76 -1.75 -17.82
C VAL A 150 21.39 -2.04 -18.42
N GLU A 151 21.11 -3.32 -18.66
CA GLU A 151 19.79 -3.79 -19.10
C GLU A 151 19.04 -4.44 -17.93
N VAL A 152 17.77 -4.11 -17.78
CA VAL A 152 16.91 -4.63 -16.70
C VAL A 152 16.51 -6.06 -17.03
N PRO A 153 16.84 -7.05 -16.19
CA PRO A 153 16.49 -8.45 -16.41
C PRO A 153 14.96 -8.68 -16.42
N GLU A 154 14.54 -9.79 -17.01
CA GLU A 154 13.16 -10.26 -17.01
C GLU A 154 12.61 -10.39 -15.59
N GLY A 155 11.39 -9.97 -15.36
CA GLY A 155 10.72 -9.98 -14.05
C GLY A 155 11.26 -8.96 -13.05
N CYS A 156 12.21 -8.09 -13.43
CA CYS A 156 12.83 -7.11 -12.57
C CYS A 156 12.46 -5.68 -12.95
N VAL A 157 12.70 -4.77 -12.02
CA VAL A 157 12.66 -3.32 -12.24
C VAL A 157 13.93 -2.67 -11.70
N PHE A 158 14.30 -1.55 -12.29
CA PHE A 158 15.34 -0.66 -11.80
C PHE A 158 14.69 0.51 -11.07
N VAL A 159 15.12 0.76 -9.85
CA VAL A 159 14.50 1.75 -8.98
C VAL A 159 15.53 2.78 -8.50
N MET A 160 15.09 4.03 -8.33
CA MET A 160 15.90 5.08 -7.75
C MET A 160 15.09 5.89 -6.71
N GLY A 161 15.82 6.51 -5.77
CA GLY A 161 15.22 7.51 -4.90
C GLY A 161 15.05 8.86 -5.60
N ASP A 162 14.06 9.66 -5.18
CA ASP A 162 13.87 11.00 -5.71
C ASP A 162 14.94 11.99 -5.17
N ASN A 163 15.50 11.70 -4.00
CA ASN A 163 16.68 12.36 -3.47
C ASN A 163 17.95 11.67 -3.99
N ARG A 164 18.28 11.91 -5.25
CA ARG A 164 19.26 11.20 -6.07
C ARG A 164 20.61 10.98 -5.41
N ASN A 165 21.13 12.00 -4.78
CA ASN A 165 22.49 11.97 -4.21
C ASN A 165 22.50 11.48 -2.74
N HIS A 166 21.31 11.18 -2.17
CA HIS A 166 21.12 10.66 -0.81
C HIS A 166 20.19 9.43 -0.79
N SER A 167 20.42 8.49 -1.70
CA SER A 167 19.61 7.28 -1.81
C SER A 167 20.49 6.08 -2.09
N SER A 168 20.31 5.01 -1.30
CA SER A 168 20.75 3.66 -1.65
C SER A 168 19.63 3.01 -2.45
N ASP A 169 19.92 2.65 -3.71
CA ASP A 169 18.95 2.15 -4.67
C ASP A 169 19.64 1.25 -5.72
N SER A 170 19.01 0.97 -6.86
CA SER A 170 19.53 0.02 -7.84
C SER A 170 20.90 0.40 -8.45
N ARG A 171 21.41 1.60 -8.20
CA ARG A 171 22.78 2.00 -8.54
C ARG A 171 23.84 1.35 -7.64
N ASP A 172 23.41 0.84 -6.50
CA ASP A 172 24.22 0.13 -5.52
C ASP A 172 24.00 -1.38 -5.71
N SER A 173 25.08 -2.14 -5.93
CA SER A 173 25.01 -3.59 -6.12
C SER A 173 24.41 -4.34 -4.93
N GLY A 174 24.47 -3.75 -3.73
CA GLY A 174 23.84 -4.29 -2.53
C GLY A 174 22.32 -4.18 -2.51
N VAL A 175 21.73 -3.37 -3.39
CA VAL A 175 20.28 -3.30 -3.66
C VAL A 175 19.98 -3.97 -4.99
N GLY A 176 20.67 -3.58 -6.05
CA GLY A 176 20.59 -4.15 -7.39
C GLY A 176 19.22 -4.02 -8.05
N PHE A 177 18.96 -4.89 -9.01
CA PHE A 177 17.65 -5.01 -9.65
C PHE A 177 16.64 -5.60 -8.68
N ILE A 178 15.42 -5.08 -8.69
CA ILE A 178 14.34 -5.53 -7.80
C ILE A 178 13.44 -6.50 -8.56
N ASP A 179 13.39 -7.74 -8.09
CA ASP A 179 12.44 -8.72 -8.56
C ASP A 179 11.02 -8.28 -8.15
N THR A 180 10.12 -8.21 -9.11
CA THR A 180 8.74 -7.72 -8.92
C THR A 180 7.95 -8.51 -7.88
N ARG A 181 8.36 -9.76 -7.59
CA ARG A 181 7.76 -10.61 -6.54
C ARG A 181 8.00 -10.05 -5.14
N TYR A 182 9.08 -9.31 -4.93
CA TYR A 182 9.41 -8.67 -3.66
C TYR A 182 8.80 -7.27 -3.50
N ILE A 183 8.05 -6.79 -4.49
CA ILE A 183 7.32 -5.54 -4.36
C ILE A 183 6.04 -5.79 -3.58
N LEU A 184 5.97 -5.21 -2.37
CA LEU A 184 4.81 -5.30 -1.48
C LEU A 184 3.59 -4.62 -2.10
N GLY A 185 3.81 -3.49 -2.77
CA GLY A 185 2.77 -2.73 -3.45
C GLY A 185 3.26 -1.38 -3.96
N LYS A 186 2.40 -0.77 -4.78
CA LYS A 186 2.55 0.60 -5.29
C LYS A 186 1.84 1.58 -4.36
N ALA A 187 2.50 2.67 -4.01
CA ALA A 187 1.89 3.78 -3.28
C ALA A 187 0.81 4.45 -4.15
N LYS A 188 -0.39 4.57 -3.61
CA LYS A 188 -1.52 5.20 -4.29
C LYS A 188 -1.86 6.55 -3.68
N ILE A 189 -1.88 6.62 -2.36
CA ILE A 189 -2.35 7.80 -1.63
C ILE A 189 -1.46 7.98 -0.40
N ARG A 190 -1.06 9.24 -0.14
CA ARG A 190 -0.53 9.65 1.16
C ARG A 190 -1.70 10.09 2.03
N VAL A 191 -1.84 9.48 3.21
CA VAL A 191 -2.95 9.73 4.15
C VAL A 191 -2.55 10.59 5.34
N LEU A 192 -1.28 10.58 5.71
CA LEU A 192 -0.73 11.45 6.76
C LEU A 192 0.54 12.15 6.27
N PRO A 193 0.77 13.41 6.69
CA PRO A 193 -0.06 14.24 7.58
C PRO A 193 -1.39 14.67 6.94
N PHE A 194 -2.42 14.85 7.75
CA PHE A 194 -3.72 15.32 7.29
C PHE A 194 -3.61 16.70 6.64
N GLY A 195 -4.31 16.89 5.52
CA GLY A 195 -4.30 18.16 4.76
C GLY A 195 -3.43 18.13 3.50
N ASN A 196 -2.53 17.17 3.36
CA ASN A 196 -1.67 16.99 2.18
C ASN A 196 -1.96 15.65 1.50
N PHE A 197 -3.21 15.41 1.15
CA PHE A 197 -3.56 14.23 0.34
C PHE A 197 -2.90 14.35 -1.03
N SER A 198 -2.00 13.43 -1.35
CA SER A 198 -1.40 13.32 -2.67
C SER A 198 -1.77 11.97 -3.26
N ILE A 199 -2.35 11.98 -4.47
CA ILE A 199 -2.61 10.77 -5.24
C ILE A 199 -1.44 10.61 -6.18
N TYR A 200 -0.72 9.50 -6.06
CA TYR A 200 0.40 9.19 -6.94
C TYR A 200 -0.12 8.46 -8.19
N ASN A 201 -0.46 9.25 -9.20
CA ASN A 201 -0.71 8.73 -10.54
C ASN A 201 0.63 8.55 -11.26
N ASN A 202 0.66 7.67 -12.26
CA ASN A 202 1.84 7.46 -13.08
C ASN A 202 2.22 8.78 -13.75
N PHE A 203 3.51 9.13 -13.70
CA PHE A 203 4.06 10.04 -14.67
C PHE A 203 4.07 9.30 -16.01
N THR A 204 3.28 9.76 -16.96
CA THR A 204 3.37 9.27 -18.34
C THR A 204 4.51 10.03 -19.02
N GLU A 205 5.23 9.38 -19.94
CA GLU A 205 6.33 9.99 -20.72
C GLU A 205 5.95 11.26 -21.48
N GLY A 206 4.78 11.84 -21.26
CA GLY A 206 4.23 12.98 -21.94
C GLY A 206 3.72 14.12 -21.06
N ASP A 207 3.76 13.97 -19.74
CA ASP A 207 3.31 15.04 -18.85
C ASP A 207 4.36 16.18 -18.86
N LYS A 208 4.00 17.27 -19.56
CA LYS A 208 4.76 18.53 -19.64
C LYS A 208 4.51 19.37 -18.42
#